data_6944f168d79a40935caeba9b981a0db2
#
_entry.id   6944f168d79a40935caeba9b981a0db2
#
_cell.length_a   1.000
_cell.length_b   1.000
_cell.length_c   1.000
_cell.angle_alpha   90.00
_cell.angle_beta   90.00
_cell.angle_gamma   90.00
#
_symmetry.space_group_name_H-M   'P 1'
#
loop_
_entity.id
_entity.type
_entity.pdbx_description
1 polymer ?
#
loop_
_entity_poly.entity_id
_entity_poly.type
_entity_poly.pdbx_seq_one_letter_code
_entity_poly.pdbx_strand_id
1 'polypeptide(L)'
;MTAVTNLYKLDWNDDIDAELGEKVLYNENATLQDLLDSNLCKLTFVGQSKARSGVKKDKTKTLTDLASSATGRAIDKALAKLQVDHEAFRTIVPVSKCADGYVYARIGTKEGVTTGDEYEILEQQLNPKTKKIEYKKVGSAKVEDNEIWFNTSGADELIANAEEAEAAEMKKAQELGYTKFKSDKKDYSGYYLRLKKKKGKIED
;
A
#
# COMPACT_ATOMS: atom_id res chain seq x y z
N MET A 1 -6.29 7.44 -18.86
CA MET A 1 -5.01 7.88 -18.28
C MET A 1 -4.11 6.68 -18.06
N THR A 2 -2.78 6.89 -18.11
CA THR A 2 -1.79 5.83 -17.85
C THR A 2 -0.82 6.36 -16.80
N ALA A 3 -0.58 5.60 -15.74
CA ALA A 3 0.45 5.86 -14.74
C ALA A 3 1.61 4.88 -14.93
N VAL A 4 2.82 5.38 -14.81
CA VAL A 4 4.05 4.60 -14.74
C VAL A 4 4.73 4.96 -13.43
N THR A 5 5.02 3.98 -12.60
CA THR A 5 5.69 4.18 -11.32
C THR A 5 7.00 3.41 -11.29
N ASN A 6 8.05 4.06 -10.81
CA ASN A 6 9.38 3.48 -10.65
C ASN A 6 9.69 3.34 -9.17
N LEU A 7 10.22 2.19 -8.78
CA LEU A 7 10.70 1.93 -7.43
C LEU A 7 12.22 2.00 -7.41
N TYR A 8 12.74 2.80 -6.50
CA TYR A 8 14.16 2.91 -6.23
C TYR A 8 14.42 2.57 -4.76
N LYS A 9 15.52 1.90 -4.50
CA LYS A 9 16.06 1.70 -3.15
C LYS A 9 17.10 2.78 -2.89
N LEU A 10 16.99 3.47 -1.77
CA LEU A 10 18.07 4.29 -1.26
C LEU A 10 19.12 3.36 -0.65
N ASP A 11 20.35 3.41 -1.16
CA ASP A 11 21.48 2.68 -0.60
C ASP A 11 21.95 3.43 0.67
N TRP A 12 21.59 2.87 1.83
CA TRP A 12 21.79 3.49 3.13
C TRP A 12 22.43 2.51 4.11
N ASN A 13 23.43 2.96 4.86
CA ASN A 13 24.05 2.23 5.96
C ASN A 13 24.52 3.20 7.05
N ASP A 14 25.03 2.66 8.14
CA ASP A 14 25.45 3.45 9.30
C ASP A 14 26.64 4.38 8.99
N ASP A 15 27.53 4.01 8.04
CA ASP A 15 28.65 4.85 7.62
C ASP A 15 28.16 6.07 6.81
N ILE A 16 27.20 5.86 5.90
CA ILE A 16 26.57 6.94 5.13
C ILE A 16 25.82 7.88 6.06
N ASP A 17 25.11 7.33 7.06
CA ASP A 17 24.38 8.12 8.05
C ASP A 17 25.33 9.03 8.85
N ALA A 18 26.45 8.49 9.34
CA ALA A 18 27.47 9.23 10.06
C ALA A 18 28.11 10.32 9.18
N GLU A 19 28.49 9.99 7.95
CA GLU A 19 29.09 10.92 7.01
C GLU A 19 28.13 12.05 6.60
N LEU A 20 26.85 11.74 6.37
CA LEU A 20 25.84 12.74 6.10
C LEU A 20 25.64 13.67 7.31
N GLY A 21 25.59 13.10 8.51
CA GLY A 21 25.52 13.86 9.75
C GLY A 21 26.65 14.87 9.86
N GLU A 22 27.89 14.42 9.73
CA GLU A 22 29.08 15.26 9.87
C GLU A 22 29.20 16.33 8.78
N LYS A 23 29.01 15.94 7.51
CA LYS A 23 29.25 16.85 6.38
C LYS A 23 28.12 17.82 6.11
N VAL A 24 26.85 17.42 6.39
CA VAL A 24 25.69 18.19 5.96
C VAL A 24 24.77 18.57 7.12
N LEU A 25 24.26 17.59 7.90
CA LEU A 25 23.20 17.88 8.86
C LEU A 25 23.64 18.69 10.08
N TYR A 26 24.89 18.47 10.55
CA TYR A 26 25.45 19.18 11.71
C TYR A 26 26.42 20.30 11.31
N ASN A 27 26.58 20.56 10.00
CA ASN A 27 27.38 21.65 9.49
C ASN A 27 26.52 22.87 9.15
N GLU A 28 26.54 23.89 10.01
CA GLU A 28 25.74 25.11 9.85
C GLU A 28 25.99 25.87 8.53
N ASN A 29 27.13 25.62 7.87
CA ASN A 29 27.49 26.24 6.60
C ASN A 29 27.17 25.35 5.40
N ALA A 30 26.64 24.13 5.60
CA ALA A 30 26.33 23.23 4.51
C ALA A 30 25.17 23.74 3.67
N THR A 31 25.28 23.50 2.39
CA THR A 31 24.29 23.87 1.39
C THR A 31 23.66 22.61 0.77
N LEU A 32 22.55 22.79 0.04
CA LEU A 32 22.00 21.70 -0.78
C LEU A 32 23.02 21.18 -1.82
N GLN A 33 23.89 22.05 -2.31
CA GLN A 33 24.92 21.64 -3.26
C GLN A 33 25.93 20.70 -2.66
N ASP A 34 26.33 20.91 -1.39
CA ASP A 34 27.24 20.01 -0.68
C ASP A 34 26.61 18.61 -0.52
N LEU A 35 25.29 18.53 -0.26
CA LEU A 35 24.59 17.25 -0.25
C LEU A 35 24.61 16.55 -1.61
N LEU A 36 24.36 17.30 -2.70
CA LEU A 36 24.35 16.74 -4.06
C LEU A 36 25.75 16.28 -4.47
N ASP A 37 26.79 17.03 -4.14
CA ASP A 37 28.19 16.74 -4.47
C ASP A 37 28.77 15.59 -3.63
N SER A 38 28.20 15.33 -2.46
CA SER A 38 28.64 14.25 -1.58
C SER A 38 28.48 12.85 -2.16
N ASN A 39 27.56 12.67 -3.11
CA ASN A 39 27.21 11.36 -3.69
C ASN A 39 26.74 10.31 -2.66
N LEU A 40 26.33 10.71 -1.46
CA LEU A 40 25.90 9.81 -0.39
C LEU A 40 24.52 9.21 -0.66
N CYS A 41 23.61 9.99 -1.27
CA CYS A 41 22.25 9.57 -1.55
C CYS A 41 22.12 8.81 -2.88
N LYS A 42 22.67 7.59 -2.95
CA LYS A 42 22.57 6.75 -4.15
C LYS A 42 21.24 6.03 -4.21
N LEU A 43 20.59 6.09 -5.38
CA LEU A 43 19.33 5.38 -5.67
C LEU A 43 19.61 4.24 -6.65
N THR A 44 19.31 3.01 -6.22
CA THR A 44 19.35 1.82 -7.07
C THR A 44 17.96 1.51 -7.59
N PHE A 45 17.78 1.44 -8.91
CA PHE A 45 16.52 1.06 -9.53
C PHE A 45 16.15 -0.39 -9.16
N VAL A 46 14.93 -0.60 -8.65
CA VAL A 46 14.43 -1.90 -8.21
C VAL A 46 13.41 -2.45 -9.20
N GLY A 47 12.51 -1.61 -9.68
CA GLY A 47 11.48 -2.06 -10.59
C GLY A 47 10.52 -0.97 -11.04
N GLN A 48 9.66 -1.33 -11.97
CA GLN A 48 8.66 -0.44 -12.55
C GLN A 48 7.32 -1.15 -12.67
N SER A 49 6.24 -0.41 -12.47
CA SER A 49 4.92 -0.89 -12.87
C SER A 49 4.20 0.12 -13.73
N LYS A 50 3.20 -0.36 -14.46
CA LYS A 50 2.35 0.44 -15.32
C LYS A 50 0.89 0.01 -15.14
N ALA A 51 0.00 0.99 -15.02
CA ALA A 51 -1.43 0.75 -14.99
C ALA A 51 -2.19 1.81 -15.77
N ARG A 52 -3.40 1.43 -16.18
CA ARG A 52 -4.32 2.31 -16.91
C ARG A 52 -5.60 2.46 -16.12
N SER A 53 -6.25 3.59 -16.29
CA SER A 53 -7.61 3.82 -15.84
C SER A 53 -8.33 4.76 -16.78
N GLY A 54 -9.63 4.57 -16.88
CA GLY A 54 -10.55 5.44 -17.61
C GLY A 54 -11.68 5.90 -16.71
N VAL A 55 -12.43 6.85 -17.20
CA VAL A 55 -13.71 7.32 -16.63
C VAL A 55 -14.76 7.34 -17.71
N LYS A 56 -15.99 7.02 -17.36
CA LYS A 56 -17.13 7.25 -18.25
C LYS A 56 -17.38 8.75 -18.33
N LYS A 57 -17.82 9.22 -19.51
CA LYS A 57 -18.19 10.62 -19.70
C LYS A 57 -19.39 10.95 -18.80
N ASP A 58 -19.20 11.96 -17.96
CA ASP A 58 -20.23 12.50 -17.09
C ASP A 58 -20.46 13.97 -17.48
N LYS A 59 -21.68 14.33 -17.85
CA LYS A 59 -22.06 15.69 -18.28
C LYS A 59 -22.07 16.70 -17.13
N THR A 60 -22.11 16.24 -15.89
CA THR A 60 -22.13 17.07 -14.67
C THR A 60 -20.72 17.42 -14.18
N LYS A 61 -19.68 16.77 -14.72
CA LYS A 61 -18.26 16.95 -14.33
C LYS A 61 -17.46 17.66 -15.41
N THR A 62 -16.49 18.44 -14.95
CA THR A 62 -15.50 19.05 -15.86
C THR A 62 -14.52 17.99 -16.37
N LEU A 63 -13.88 18.28 -17.50
CA LEU A 63 -12.81 17.43 -18.03
C LEU A 63 -11.65 17.27 -17.02
N THR A 64 -11.37 18.31 -16.23
CA THR A 64 -10.35 18.30 -15.18
C THR A 64 -10.69 17.33 -14.08
N ASP A 65 -11.95 17.30 -13.61
CA ASP A 65 -12.39 16.37 -12.56
C ASP A 65 -12.30 14.91 -13.03
N LEU A 66 -12.75 14.66 -14.27
CA LEU A 66 -12.67 13.32 -14.87
C LEU A 66 -11.21 12.86 -15.05
N ALA A 67 -10.33 13.76 -15.51
CA ALA A 67 -8.91 13.46 -15.64
C ALA A 67 -8.24 13.19 -14.29
N SER A 68 -8.59 13.97 -13.25
CA SER A 68 -8.08 13.78 -11.88
C SER A 68 -8.48 12.42 -11.32
N SER A 69 -9.75 12.05 -11.42
CA SER A 69 -10.25 10.74 -10.96
C SER A 69 -9.58 9.57 -11.69
N ALA A 70 -9.44 9.67 -13.03
CA ALA A 70 -8.75 8.63 -13.82
C ALA A 70 -7.28 8.51 -13.45
N THR A 71 -6.61 9.65 -13.20
CA THR A 71 -5.19 9.69 -12.82
C THR A 71 -5.00 9.06 -11.44
N GLY A 72 -5.81 9.43 -10.45
CA GLY A 72 -5.76 8.86 -9.11
C GLY A 72 -5.89 7.34 -9.14
N ARG A 73 -6.90 6.81 -9.85
CA ARG A 73 -7.08 5.35 -10.00
C ARG A 73 -5.92 4.66 -10.73
N ALA A 74 -5.35 5.29 -11.76
CA ALA A 74 -4.19 4.72 -12.45
C ALA A 74 -2.96 4.65 -11.55
N ILE A 75 -2.74 5.67 -10.70
CA ILE A 75 -1.66 5.70 -9.70
C ILE A 75 -1.87 4.62 -8.64
N ASP A 76 -3.08 4.52 -8.07
CA ASP A 76 -3.40 3.49 -7.06
C ASP A 76 -3.10 2.08 -7.59
N LYS A 77 -3.57 1.76 -8.79
CA LYS A 77 -3.31 0.47 -9.45
C LYS A 77 -1.82 0.23 -9.71
N ALA A 78 -1.09 1.24 -10.16
CA ALA A 78 0.34 1.11 -10.44
C ALA A 78 1.13 0.88 -9.14
N LEU A 79 0.80 1.58 -8.05
CA LEU A 79 1.42 1.37 -6.73
C LEU A 79 1.08 0.00 -6.16
N ALA A 80 -0.19 -0.44 -6.26
CA ALA A 80 -0.60 -1.76 -5.82
C ALA A 80 0.17 -2.87 -6.57
N LYS A 81 0.38 -2.74 -7.89
CA LYS A 81 1.20 -3.67 -8.66
C LYS A 81 2.65 -3.71 -8.16
N LEU A 82 3.28 -2.55 -7.91
CA LEU A 82 4.63 -2.50 -7.34
C LEU A 82 4.73 -3.21 -5.98
N GLN A 83 3.74 -3.04 -5.10
CA GLN A 83 3.70 -3.69 -3.79
C GLN A 83 3.56 -5.21 -3.89
N VAL A 84 2.84 -5.71 -4.89
CA VAL A 84 2.70 -7.15 -5.15
C VAL A 84 4.00 -7.73 -5.71
N ASP A 85 4.62 -7.06 -6.68
CA ASP A 85 5.75 -7.57 -7.45
C ASP A 85 7.08 -7.49 -6.68
N HIS A 86 7.22 -6.52 -5.76
CA HIS A 86 8.46 -6.27 -5.03
C HIS A 86 8.29 -6.47 -3.53
N GLU A 87 8.85 -7.55 -3.00
CA GLU A 87 8.72 -7.91 -1.58
C GLU A 87 9.18 -6.80 -0.63
N ALA A 88 10.28 -6.12 -0.96
CA ALA A 88 10.81 -5.00 -0.17
C ALA A 88 9.84 -3.79 -0.09
N PHE A 89 8.85 -3.72 -0.99
CA PHE A 89 7.87 -2.65 -1.04
C PHE A 89 6.48 -3.09 -0.57
N ARG A 90 6.32 -4.35 -0.15
CA ARG A 90 5.03 -4.84 0.38
C ARG A 90 4.62 -4.07 1.60
N THR A 91 3.39 -3.60 1.59
CA THR A 91 2.80 -2.89 2.73
C THR A 91 2.74 -3.80 3.95
N ILE A 92 3.20 -3.28 5.09
CA ILE A 92 2.98 -3.87 6.42
C ILE A 92 1.95 -2.98 7.10
N VAL A 93 0.78 -3.53 7.41
CA VAL A 93 -0.34 -2.78 7.96
C VAL A 93 -0.71 -3.31 9.35
N PRO A 94 -0.98 -2.44 10.34
CA PRO A 94 -1.38 -2.89 11.66
C PRO A 94 -2.75 -3.56 11.62
N VAL A 95 -2.91 -4.60 12.43
CA VAL A 95 -4.21 -5.19 12.75
C VAL A 95 -5.00 -4.16 13.56
N SER A 96 -6.15 -3.75 13.05
CA SER A 96 -7.00 -2.74 13.68
C SER A 96 -7.91 -3.34 14.75
N LYS A 97 -8.31 -4.61 14.55
CA LYS A 97 -9.27 -5.31 15.42
C LYS A 97 -9.16 -6.81 15.21
N CYS A 98 -9.44 -7.59 16.26
CA CYS A 98 -9.62 -9.03 16.22
C CYS A 98 -10.99 -9.39 16.80
N ALA A 99 -11.71 -10.30 16.17
CA ALA A 99 -12.97 -10.84 16.68
C ALA A 99 -13.33 -12.17 15.99
N ASP A 100 -13.78 -13.15 16.76
CA ASP A 100 -14.40 -14.40 16.27
C ASP A 100 -13.59 -15.20 15.23
N GLY A 101 -12.25 -15.18 15.33
CA GLY A 101 -11.37 -15.84 14.36
C GLY A 101 -11.09 -15.02 13.11
N TYR A 102 -11.34 -13.71 13.19
CA TYR A 102 -11.03 -12.76 12.12
C TYR A 102 -10.11 -11.66 12.62
N VAL A 103 -9.29 -11.16 11.71
CA VAL A 103 -8.52 -9.93 11.87
C VAL A 103 -8.98 -8.90 10.85
N TYR A 104 -8.92 -7.65 11.22
CA TYR A 104 -9.40 -6.52 10.42
C TYR A 104 -8.26 -5.51 10.24
N ALA A 105 -8.08 -5.02 9.02
CA ALA A 105 -7.06 -4.02 8.73
C ALA A 105 -7.57 -2.96 7.75
N ARG A 106 -7.03 -1.74 7.86
CA ARG A 106 -7.39 -0.61 6.99
C ARG A 106 -6.59 -0.63 5.69
N ILE A 107 -6.83 -1.69 4.91
CA ILE A 107 -6.38 -1.84 3.52
C ILE A 107 -7.57 -2.33 2.69
N GLY A 108 -7.56 -2.04 1.41
CA GLY A 108 -8.70 -2.38 0.55
C GLY A 108 -8.33 -2.46 -0.93
N THR A 109 -9.28 -2.12 -1.77
CA THR A 109 -9.13 -2.17 -3.22
C THR A 109 -8.02 -1.26 -3.74
N LYS A 110 -7.74 -0.13 -3.05
CA LYS A 110 -6.67 0.81 -3.39
C LYS A 110 -5.29 0.16 -3.29
N GLU A 111 -5.07 -0.68 -2.29
CA GLU A 111 -3.85 -1.46 -2.09
C GLU A 111 -3.87 -2.77 -2.90
N GLY A 112 -4.86 -2.93 -3.76
CA GLY A 112 -5.00 -4.08 -4.62
C GLY A 112 -5.46 -5.36 -3.91
N VAL A 113 -6.09 -5.26 -2.74
CA VAL A 113 -6.65 -6.42 -2.03
C VAL A 113 -7.73 -7.09 -2.87
N THR A 114 -7.68 -8.40 -2.99
CA THR A 114 -8.70 -9.20 -3.67
C THR A 114 -9.07 -10.42 -2.84
N THR A 115 -10.26 -10.95 -3.09
CA THR A 115 -10.74 -12.17 -2.48
C THR A 115 -9.74 -13.32 -2.57
N GLY A 116 -9.54 -14.00 -1.45
CA GLY A 116 -8.67 -15.15 -1.33
C GLY A 116 -7.18 -14.82 -1.22
N ASP A 117 -6.76 -13.55 -1.24
CA ASP A 117 -5.38 -13.18 -0.96
C ASP A 117 -4.94 -13.70 0.41
N GLU A 118 -3.72 -14.22 0.46
CA GLU A 118 -3.13 -14.77 1.70
C GLU A 118 -2.14 -13.75 2.30
N TYR A 119 -2.29 -13.53 3.59
CA TYR A 119 -1.43 -12.63 4.38
C TYR A 119 -0.71 -13.40 5.48
N GLU A 120 0.49 -12.95 5.81
CA GLU A 120 1.19 -13.33 7.03
C GLU A 120 0.79 -12.40 8.16
N ILE A 121 0.60 -12.97 9.36
CA ILE A 121 0.46 -12.21 10.59
C ILE A 121 1.85 -12.12 11.21
N LEU A 122 2.30 -10.91 11.49
CA LEU A 122 3.65 -10.58 11.89
C LEU A 122 3.67 -9.94 13.28
N GLU A 123 4.54 -10.42 14.14
CA GLU A 123 4.90 -9.79 15.40
C GLU A 123 6.11 -8.88 15.20
N GLN A 124 5.99 -7.65 15.66
CA GLN A 124 7.12 -6.72 15.68
C GLN A 124 7.99 -6.98 16.90
N GLN A 125 9.28 -7.21 16.69
CA GLN A 125 10.24 -7.48 17.76
C GLN A 125 11.47 -6.59 17.58
N LEU A 126 12.05 -6.13 18.70
CA LEU A 126 13.34 -5.45 18.69
C LEU A 126 14.44 -6.49 18.77
N ASN A 127 15.29 -6.58 17.77
CA ASN A 127 16.48 -7.43 17.84
C ASN A 127 17.48 -6.84 18.85
N PRO A 128 17.81 -7.56 19.96
CA PRO A 128 18.65 -7.02 21.02
C PRO A 128 20.10 -6.81 20.57
N LYS A 129 20.56 -7.51 19.53
CA LYS A 129 21.93 -7.42 19.00
C LYS A 129 22.08 -6.26 18.02
N THR A 130 21.18 -6.16 17.06
CA THR A 130 21.24 -5.16 15.98
C THR A 130 20.54 -3.85 16.33
N LYS A 131 19.73 -3.83 17.40
CA LYS A 131 18.86 -2.72 17.80
C LYS A 131 17.85 -2.32 16.70
N LYS A 132 17.63 -3.20 15.71
CA LYS A 132 16.70 -2.97 14.61
C LYS A 132 15.38 -3.70 14.87
N ILE A 133 14.30 -3.10 14.34
CA ILE A 133 12.97 -3.73 14.37
C ILE A 133 12.94 -4.84 13.33
N GLU A 134 12.51 -6.02 13.75
CA GLU A 134 12.29 -7.20 12.90
C GLU A 134 10.83 -7.66 13.00
N TYR A 135 10.35 -8.27 11.93
CA TYR A 135 9.01 -8.82 11.86
C TYR A 135 9.04 -10.34 11.78
N LYS A 136 8.55 -11.00 12.82
CA LYS A 136 8.48 -12.46 12.90
C LYS A 136 7.09 -12.94 12.55
N LYS A 137 7.00 -13.89 11.61
CA LYS A 137 5.74 -14.54 11.28
C LYS A 137 5.22 -15.38 12.44
N VAL A 138 3.98 -15.15 12.86
CA VAL A 138 3.29 -15.84 13.94
C VAL A 138 1.98 -16.50 13.52
N GLY A 139 1.46 -16.17 12.35
CA GLY A 139 0.21 -16.71 11.84
C GLY A 139 -0.02 -16.43 10.36
N SER A 140 -1.21 -16.76 9.89
CA SER A 140 -1.67 -16.49 8.53
C SER A 140 -3.13 -16.06 8.55
N ALA A 141 -3.50 -15.23 7.59
CA ALA A 141 -4.87 -14.78 7.40
C ALA A 141 -5.20 -14.77 5.91
N LYS A 142 -6.49 -14.93 5.57
CA LYS A 142 -6.98 -14.97 4.19
C LYS A 142 -8.14 -14.00 4.03
N VAL A 143 -8.15 -13.24 2.94
CA VAL A 143 -9.24 -12.31 2.64
C VAL A 143 -10.53 -13.09 2.40
N GLU A 144 -11.59 -12.72 3.12
CA GLU A 144 -12.95 -13.26 2.96
C GLU A 144 -13.67 -12.62 1.77
N ASP A 145 -14.60 -13.37 1.19
CA ASP A 145 -15.43 -12.90 0.10
C ASP A 145 -16.34 -11.75 0.55
N ASN A 146 -16.49 -10.73 -0.29
CA ASN A 146 -17.36 -9.57 -0.09
C ASN A 146 -17.12 -8.74 1.18
N GLU A 147 -15.97 -8.91 1.84
CA GLU A 147 -15.58 -8.19 3.04
C GLU A 147 -14.32 -7.33 2.81
N ILE A 148 -14.18 -6.81 1.59
CA ILE A 148 -13.05 -5.97 1.18
C ILE A 148 -13.50 -4.51 1.18
N TRP A 149 -12.74 -3.68 1.88
CA TRP A 149 -13.00 -2.24 1.90
C TRP A 149 -12.81 -1.61 0.52
N PHE A 150 -13.86 -0.96 0.01
CA PHE A 150 -13.82 -0.25 -1.27
C PHE A 150 -13.32 1.18 -1.06
N ASN A 151 -11.99 1.36 -1.02
CA ASN A 151 -11.30 2.62 -0.72
C ASN A 151 -10.58 3.24 -1.94
N THR A 152 -10.93 2.83 -3.15
CA THR A 152 -10.28 3.31 -4.38
C THR A 152 -10.48 4.81 -4.60
N SER A 153 -9.53 5.47 -5.26
CA SER A 153 -9.65 6.87 -5.64
C SER A 153 -10.85 7.09 -6.56
N GLY A 154 -11.71 8.06 -6.21
CA GLY A 154 -12.96 8.32 -6.94
C GLY A 154 -14.03 7.24 -6.74
N ALA A 155 -14.07 6.58 -5.58
CA ALA A 155 -15.08 5.58 -5.23
C ALA A 155 -16.52 6.09 -5.44
N ASP A 156 -16.84 7.31 -4.98
CA ASP A 156 -18.18 7.90 -5.12
C ASP A 156 -18.60 8.05 -6.59
N GLU A 157 -17.64 8.36 -7.46
CA GLU A 157 -17.90 8.44 -8.91
C GLU A 157 -18.17 7.07 -9.51
N LEU A 158 -17.45 6.04 -9.09
CA LEU A 158 -17.70 4.67 -9.56
C LEU A 158 -19.06 4.19 -9.12
N ILE A 159 -19.44 4.43 -7.87
CA ILE A 159 -20.76 4.10 -7.32
C ILE A 159 -21.87 4.83 -8.10
N ALA A 160 -21.71 6.12 -8.36
CA ALA A 160 -22.70 6.91 -9.09
C ALA A 160 -22.88 6.49 -10.56
N ASN A 161 -21.90 5.83 -11.16
CA ASN A 161 -21.93 5.35 -12.56
C ASN A 161 -22.20 3.84 -12.69
N ALA A 162 -22.35 3.11 -11.60
CA ALA A 162 -22.65 1.69 -11.58
C ALA A 162 -24.18 1.44 -11.73
N GLU A 163 -24.56 0.23 -12.09
CA GLU A 163 -25.96 -0.19 -12.02
C GLU A 163 -26.43 -0.26 -10.56
N GLU A 164 -27.71 -0.13 -10.31
CA GLU A 164 -28.29 0.03 -8.96
C GLU A 164 -27.82 -1.07 -7.99
N ALA A 165 -27.83 -2.34 -8.42
CA ALA A 165 -27.40 -3.45 -7.59
C ALA A 165 -25.90 -3.40 -7.26
N GLU A 166 -25.07 -3.12 -8.26
CA GLU A 166 -23.61 -2.98 -8.11
C GLU A 166 -23.27 -1.76 -7.25
N ALA A 167 -23.95 -0.63 -7.45
CA ALA A 167 -23.78 0.58 -6.66
C ALA A 167 -24.08 0.34 -5.17
N ALA A 168 -25.12 -0.42 -4.87
CA ALA A 168 -25.48 -0.78 -3.50
C ALA A 168 -24.41 -1.64 -2.83
N GLU A 169 -23.84 -2.62 -3.54
CA GLU A 169 -22.73 -3.45 -3.04
C GLU A 169 -21.45 -2.63 -2.81
N MET A 170 -21.07 -1.79 -3.79
CA MET A 170 -19.92 -0.91 -3.68
C MET A 170 -20.05 0.05 -2.50
N LYS A 171 -21.22 0.64 -2.28
CA LYS A 171 -21.47 1.55 -1.16
C LYS A 171 -21.35 0.82 0.17
N LYS A 172 -21.93 -0.38 0.29
CA LYS A 172 -21.77 -1.23 1.47
C LYS A 172 -20.29 -1.55 1.73
N ALA A 173 -19.54 -1.90 0.68
CA ALA A 173 -18.11 -2.19 0.79
C ALA A 173 -17.28 -0.94 1.16
N GLN A 174 -17.67 0.26 0.70
CA GLN A 174 -17.05 1.53 1.08
C GLN A 174 -17.27 1.84 2.57
N GLU A 175 -18.46 1.57 3.10
CA GLU A 175 -18.83 1.81 4.49
C GLU A 175 -18.12 0.88 5.50
N LEU A 176 -17.52 -0.23 5.05
CA LEU A 176 -16.79 -1.16 5.94
C LEU A 176 -15.64 -0.48 6.70
N GLY A 177 -14.89 0.41 6.05
CA GLY A 177 -13.73 1.10 6.63
C GLY A 177 -12.51 0.20 6.90
N TYR A 178 -12.62 -1.10 6.63
CA TYR A 178 -11.58 -2.11 6.76
C TYR A 178 -11.89 -3.35 5.92
N THR A 179 -10.87 -4.13 5.61
CA THR A 179 -11.01 -5.47 5.04
C THR A 179 -10.94 -6.52 6.14
N LYS A 180 -11.75 -7.57 6.01
CA LYS A 180 -11.83 -8.69 6.93
C LYS A 180 -11.04 -9.89 6.41
N PHE A 181 -10.25 -10.47 7.28
CA PHE A 181 -9.39 -11.61 6.99
C PHE A 181 -9.72 -12.74 7.95
N LYS A 182 -9.98 -13.93 7.44
CA LYS A 182 -10.12 -15.13 8.23
C LYS A 182 -8.78 -15.59 8.77
N SER A 183 -8.68 -15.80 10.08
CA SER A 183 -7.49 -16.29 10.77
C SER A 183 -7.85 -17.46 11.68
N ASP A 184 -6.91 -17.94 12.48
CA ASP A 184 -7.22 -18.77 13.62
C ASP A 184 -7.88 -17.94 14.74
N LYS A 185 -8.35 -18.61 15.82
CA LYS A 185 -9.06 -17.95 16.93
C LYS A 185 -8.14 -17.25 17.93
N LYS A 186 -6.88 -16.95 17.59
CA LYS A 186 -5.97 -16.22 18.47
C LYS A 186 -6.24 -14.74 18.41
N ASP A 187 -5.91 -14.05 19.49
CA ASP A 187 -5.88 -12.59 19.51
C ASP A 187 -4.57 -12.09 18.88
N TYR A 188 -4.70 -11.31 17.83
CA TYR A 188 -3.61 -10.68 17.09
C TYR A 188 -3.60 -9.15 17.24
N SER A 189 -4.17 -8.62 18.33
CA SER A 189 -4.11 -7.19 18.64
C SER A 189 -2.66 -6.73 18.77
N GLY A 190 -2.31 -5.65 18.09
CA GLY A 190 -0.93 -5.13 18.07
C GLY A 190 0.01 -5.81 17.08
N TYR A 191 -0.48 -6.76 16.30
CA TYR A 191 0.27 -7.41 15.24
C TYR A 191 0.07 -6.71 13.90
N TYR A 192 0.75 -7.20 12.87
CA TYR A 192 0.75 -6.61 11.53
C TYR A 192 0.39 -7.66 10.48
N LEU A 193 -0.15 -7.20 9.35
CA LEU A 193 -0.40 -8.02 8.16
C LEU A 193 0.56 -7.63 7.04
N ARG A 194 1.08 -8.62 6.32
CA ARG A 194 1.86 -8.45 5.09
C ARG A 194 1.38 -9.45 4.04
N LEU A 195 1.18 -8.98 2.81
CA LEU A 195 0.79 -9.85 1.70
C LEU A 195 1.83 -10.97 1.51
N LYS A 196 1.39 -12.23 1.58
CA LYS A 196 2.19 -13.42 1.30
C LYS A 196 2.01 -13.91 -0.13
N LYS A 197 0.75 -14.05 -0.55
CA LYS A 197 0.40 -14.60 -1.87
C LYS A 197 -0.82 -13.89 -2.43
N LYS A 198 -0.64 -13.31 -3.60
CA LYS A 198 -1.70 -12.74 -4.40
C LYS A 198 -2.49 -13.83 -5.11
N LYS A 199 -3.82 -13.78 -5.08
CA LYS A 199 -4.70 -14.73 -5.77
C LYS A 199 -5.43 -14.08 -6.96
N GLY A 200 -6.04 -12.93 -6.77
CA GLY A 200 -6.67 -12.17 -7.83
C GLY A 200 -5.68 -11.33 -8.62
N LYS A 201 -6.09 -10.89 -9.80
CA LYS A 201 -5.33 -9.92 -10.60
C LYS A 201 -5.74 -8.50 -10.19
N ILE A 202 -4.79 -7.58 -10.23
CA ILE A 202 -5.08 -6.16 -10.21
C ILE A 202 -5.44 -5.78 -11.64
N GLU A 203 -6.72 -5.54 -11.89
CA GLU A 203 -7.24 -5.21 -13.22
C GLU A 203 -6.69 -3.86 -13.70
N ASP A 204 -6.46 -3.77 -15.03
CA ASP A 204 -6.03 -2.53 -15.69
C ASP A 204 -7.19 -1.53 -15.86
#